data_d5610ee84a8532cf89bf9007060971bb
#
_entry.id   d5610ee84a8532cf89bf9007060971bb
#
_cell.length_a   1.000
_cell.length_b   1.000
_cell.length_c   1.000
_cell.angle_alpha   90.00
_cell.angle_beta   90.00
_cell.angle_gamma   90.00
#
_symmetry.space_group_name_H-M   'P 1'
#
loop_
_entity.id
_entity.type
_entity.pdbx_description
1 polymer ?
#
loop_
_entity_poly.entity_id
_entity_poly.type
_entity_poly.pdbx_seq_one_letter_code
_entity_poly.pdbx_strand_id
1 'polypeptide(L)'
;MDNISILYTLINIIIMLILISIIYFCKRKNVSFTKRVFISLGIGIIFGMTIQYFYGTNSSITNETISWISILGDGYVRLLKMVIIPLIITSIISAIIKLTNSKDVGKMSLLVILTLVFTAGIAAVIGIFTALMLGLTAEGLQAEASEILQGEKLQKGLEILNQTTITKKIAELIPQNIFEDLAGLRKSSTIGVVIFSAIVGIAALKTSIKKPESIEFFKKIILTLQDTILGIVTLILKLTPFAILALMTKITATSEIKSIIKLGEFVIASYIAIGLTFLMHMALIAINRLNPITFIKKISPALTFAFISRSSAATIPINIEIQTKNLGVSEGIANLSSSFGTSIGQNGCAALHPAMLAVMIAPTQGINPTDASFILTLLGLIIITSFGAAGAGGGATTASLMVLSAMNFPVGLVGLVISVEPLIDMGRTAVNVSDSMLAGIISAKKLKQFNLDIYNKKEFINK
;
A
#
# COMPACT_ATOMS: atom_id res chain seq x y z
N MET A 1 33.59 -14.93 7.84
CA MET A 1 33.77 -13.68 7.04
C MET A 1 35.25 -13.38 7.00
N ASP A 2 35.78 -13.15 5.81
CA ASP A 2 37.17 -12.77 5.66
C ASP A 2 37.36 -11.32 6.14
N ASN A 3 38.52 -11.02 6.72
CA ASN A 3 38.84 -9.67 7.24
C ASN A 3 38.61 -8.57 6.19
N ILE A 4 38.73 -8.90 4.92
CA ILE A 4 38.51 -8.01 3.78
C ILE A 4 37.01 -7.66 3.65
N SER A 5 36.10 -8.61 3.80
CA SER A 5 34.63 -8.35 3.71
C SER A 5 34.14 -7.47 4.84
N ILE A 6 34.69 -7.61 6.03
CA ILE A 6 34.39 -6.76 7.19
C ILE A 6 34.85 -5.33 6.90
N LEU A 7 36.06 -5.14 6.35
CA LEU A 7 36.60 -3.82 6.02
C LEU A 7 35.71 -3.08 5.01
N TYR A 8 35.31 -3.73 3.91
CA TYR A 8 34.43 -3.11 2.91
C TYR A 8 33.05 -2.80 3.46
N THR A 9 32.47 -3.69 4.29
CA THR A 9 31.21 -3.42 4.98
C THR A 9 31.33 -2.17 5.86
N LEU A 10 32.41 -2.03 6.64
CA LEU A 10 32.66 -0.86 7.47
C LEU A 10 32.79 0.43 6.64
N ILE A 11 33.50 0.37 5.50
CA ILE A 11 33.62 1.51 4.58
C ILE A 11 32.22 1.95 4.10
N ASN A 12 31.40 1.01 3.65
CA ASN A 12 30.04 1.31 3.19
C ASN A 12 29.16 1.91 4.30
N ILE A 13 29.28 1.42 5.54
CA ILE A 13 28.58 2.00 6.69
C ILE A 13 29.04 3.43 6.96
N ILE A 14 30.36 3.70 6.89
CA ILE A 14 30.90 5.06 7.06
C ILE A 14 30.35 5.99 5.96
N ILE A 15 30.34 5.54 4.70
CA ILE A 15 29.75 6.31 3.59
C ILE A 15 28.29 6.63 3.90
N MET A 16 27.50 5.64 4.33
CA MET A 16 26.09 5.84 4.71
C MET A 16 25.93 6.89 5.82
N LEU A 17 26.79 6.87 6.84
CA LEU A 17 26.77 7.87 7.91
C LEU A 17 27.10 9.28 7.40
N ILE A 18 28.02 9.40 6.44
CA ILE A 18 28.32 10.68 5.77
C ILE A 18 27.08 11.17 4.99
N LEU A 19 26.41 10.28 4.23
CA LEU A 19 25.21 10.63 3.49
C LEU A 19 24.07 11.08 4.41
N ILE A 20 23.87 10.41 5.54
CA ILE A 20 22.92 10.82 6.60
C ILE A 20 23.28 12.22 7.10
N SER A 21 24.56 12.49 7.33
CA SER A 21 25.04 13.79 7.80
C SER A 21 24.79 14.90 6.78
N ILE A 22 24.90 14.61 5.48
CA ILE A 22 24.55 15.55 4.40
C ILE A 22 23.05 15.91 4.46
N ILE A 23 22.16 14.91 4.60
CA ILE A 23 20.72 15.15 4.72
C ILE A 23 20.39 15.97 5.98
N TYR A 24 21.07 15.67 7.09
CA TYR A 24 20.94 16.45 8.33
C TYR A 24 21.39 17.90 8.16
N PHE A 25 22.49 18.13 7.44
CA PHE A 25 22.98 19.47 7.13
C PHE A 25 22.01 20.25 6.22
N CYS A 26 21.41 19.59 5.24
CA CYS A 26 20.31 20.17 4.44
C CYS A 26 19.14 20.63 5.33
N LYS A 27 18.80 19.87 6.39
CA LYS A 27 17.80 20.28 7.38
C LYS A 27 18.23 21.55 8.12
N ARG A 28 19.49 21.66 8.53
CA ARG A 28 20.02 22.86 9.19
C ARG A 28 20.02 24.09 8.30
N LYS A 29 20.20 23.91 6.98
CA LYS A 29 20.11 24.99 5.98
C LYS A 29 18.69 25.31 5.53
N ASN A 30 17.66 24.89 6.29
CA ASN A 30 16.24 25.14 5.99
C ASN A 30 15.79 24.68 4.59
N VAL A 31 16.44 23.65 4.03
CA VAL A 31 15.95 23.00 2.81
C VAL A 31 14.61 22.36 3.11
N SER A 32 13.59 22.63 2.28
CA SER A 32 12.23 22.13 2.50
C SER A 32 12.20 20.61 2.63
N PHE A 33 11.23 20.08 3.38
CA PHE A 33 11.06 18.65 3.64
C PHE A 33 11.01 17.86 2.33
N THR A 34 10.19 18.29 1.37
CA THR A 34 10.03 17.63 0.06
C THR A 34 11.36 17.57 -0.71
N LYS A 35 12.12 18.67 -0.77
CA LYS A 35 13.44 18.67 -1.43
C LYS A 35 14.39 17.68 -0.78
N ARG A 36 14.43 17.60 0.56
CA ARG A 36 15.26 16.63 1.29
C ARG A 36 14.87 15.18 0.98
N VAL A 37 13.58 14.90 0.84
CA VAL A 37 13.07 13.58 0.44
C VAL A 37 13.59 13.20 -0.95
N PHE A 38 13.48 14.08 -1.95
CA PHE A 38 14.01 13.82 -3.30
C PHE A 38 15.53 13.69 -3.36
N ILE A 39 16.25 14.50 -2.59
CA ILE A 39 17.71 14.38 -2.46
C ILE A 39 18.07 13.01 -1.88
N SER A 40 17.40 12.59 -0.81
CA SER A 40 17.61 11.28 -0.18
C SER A 40 17.31 10.12 -1.15
N LEU A 41 16.24 10.27 -1.96
CA LEU A 41 15.89 9.31 -3.00
C LEU A 41 17.02 9.16 -4.02
N GLY A 42 17.48 10.27 -4.61
CA GLY A 42 18.52 10.25 -5.63
C GLY A 42 19.86 9.70 -5.09
N ILE A 43 20.29 10.16 -3.92
CA ILE A 43 21.51 9.68 -3.28
C ILE A 43 21.41 8.19 -2.94
N GLY A 44 20.24 7.74 -2.42
CA GLY A 44 20.01 6.33 -2.09
C GLY A 44 20.09 5.42 -3.31
N ILE A 45 19.53 5.84 -4.45
CA ILE A 45 19.64 5.11 -5.71
C ILE A 45 21.10 5.00 -6.14
N ILE A 46 21.83 6.13 -6.18
CA ILE A 46 23.23 6.15 -6.62
C ILE A 46 24.10 5.27 -5.72
N PHE A 47 23.94 5.38 -4.40
CA PHE A 47 24.72 4.59 -3.46
C PHE A 47 24.40 3.10 -3.53
N GLY A 48 23.11 2.73 -3.66
CA GLY A 48 22.73 1.33 -3.86
C GLY A 48 23.27 0.73 -5.15
N MET A 49 23.22 1.48 -6.27
CA MET A 49 23.84 1.08 -7.54
C MET A 49 25.35 0.92 -7.41
N THR A 50 26.01 1.79 -6.66
CA THR A 50 27.45 1.70 -6.40
C THR A 50 27.80 0.42 -5.66
N ILE A 51 27.06 0.09 -4.59
CA ILE A 51 27.24 -1.17 -3.85
C ILE A 51 27.05 -2.38 -4.79
N GLN A 52 25.98 -2.36 -5.60
CA GLN A 52 25.68 -3.42 -6.54
C GLN A 52 26.79 -3.59 -7.59
N TYR A 53 27.30 -2.48 -8.13
CA TYR A 53 28.34 -2.48 -9.16
C TYR A 53 29.67 -3.06 -8.65
N PHE A 54 30.08 -2.70 -7.43
CA PHE A 54 31.37 -3.16 -6.90
C PHE A 54 31.32 -4.55 -6.27
N TYR A 55 30.19 -4.93 -5.67
CA TYR A 55 30.13 -6.18 -4.89
C TYR A 55 29.12 -7.20 -5.43
N GLY A 56 28.20 -6.79 -6.31
CA GLY A 56 27.09 -7.64 -6.78
C GLY A 56 25.93 -7.73 -5.77
N THR A 57 24.79 -8.24 -6.24
CA THR A 57 23.52 -8.29 -5.45
C THR A 57 23.57 -9.26 -4.28
N ASN A 58 24.20 -10.43 -4.47
CA ASN A 58 24.17 -11.55 -3.53
C ASN A 58 25.48 -11.76 -2.76
N SER A 59 26.41 -10.81 -2.82
CA SER A 59 27.68 -10.92 -2.10
C SER A 59 27.48 -10.81 -0.59
N SER A 60 28.39 -11.42 0.17
CA SER A 60 28.41 -11.30 1.64
C SER A 60 28.56 -9.83 2.08
N ILE A 61 29.34 -9.04 1.34
CA ILE A 61 29.54 -7.62 1.60
C ILE A 61 28.24 -6.83 1.41
N THR A 62 27.50 -7.08 0.31
CA THR A 62 26.22 -6.43 0.06
C THR A 62 25.21 -6.80 1.14
N ASN A 63 25.06 -8.09 1.44
CA ASN A 63 24.09 -8.57 2.43
C ASN A 63 24.36 -8.00 3.82
N GLU A 64 25.62 -7.99 4.25
CA GLU A 64 26.02 -7.42 5.53
C GLU A 64 25.82 -5.89 5.56
N THR A 65 26.28 -5.18 4.52
CA THR A 65 26.09 -3.73 4.39
C THR A 65 24.60 -3.38 4.47
N ILE A 66 23.77 -4.07 3.70
CA ILE A 66 22.32 -3.83 3.68
C ILE A 66 21.66 -4.22 4.99
N SER A 67 22.13 -5.26 5.67
CA SER A 67 21.62 -5.61 7.01
C SER A 67 21.77 -4.44 7.99
N TRP A 68 22.93 -3.78 8.03
CA TRP A 68 23.16 -2.60 8.86
C TRP A 68 22.34 -1.38 8.42
N ILE A 69 22.32 -1.09 7.13
CA ILE A 69 21.56 0.04 6.56
C ILE A 69 20.06 -0.14 6.80
N SER A 70 19.56 -1.38 6.73
CA SER A 70 18.16 -1.72 6.95
C SER A 70 17.66 -1.37 8.35
N ILE A 71 18.51 -1.30 9.36
CA ILE A 71 18.13 -0.87 10.71
C ILE A 71 17.39 0.48 10.66
N LEU A 72 17.90 1.42 9.87
CA LEU A 72 17.27 2.75 9.74
C LEU A 72 15.98 2.71 8.90
N GLY A 73 16.01 2.03 7.76
CA GLY A 73 14.86 1.93 6.85
C GLY A 73 13.72 1.10 7.41
N ASP A 74 14.02 -0.15 7.77
CA ASP A 74 13.04 -1.09 8.30
C ASP A 74 12.55 -0.66 9.70
N GLY A 75 13.46 -0.05 10.52
CA GLY A 75 13.11 0.54 11.80
C GLY A 75 12.06 1.65 11.66
N TYR A 76 12.22 2.55 10.69
CA TYR A 76 11.24 3.59 10.39
C TYR A 76 9.87 3.00 9.99
N VAL A 77 9.87 1.97 9.12
CA VAL A 77 8.63 1.29 8.72
C VAL A 77 7.96 0.60 9.91
N ARG A 78 8.75 0.00 10.82
CA ARG A 78 8.22 -0.58 12.07
C ARG A 78 7.59 0.48 12.97
N LEU A 79 8.21 1.65 13.13
CA LEU A 79 7.63 2.77 13.89
C LEU A 79 6.30 3.24 13.29
N LEU A 80 6.19 3.35 11.97
CA LEU A 80 4.91 3.68 11.31
C LEU A 80 3.86 2.59 11.52
N LYS A 81 4.23 1.32 11.39
CA LYS A 81 3.31 0.20 11.65
C LYS A 81 2.81 0.18 13.10
N MET A 82 3.67 0.52 14.06
CA MET A 82 3.34 0.57 15.49
C MET A 82 2.15 1.51 15.78
N VAL A 83 2.05 2.63 15.06
CA VAL A 83 0.98 3.61 15.32
C VAL A 83 -0.30 3.36 14.54
N ILE A 84 -0.33 2.43 13.58
CA ILE A 84 -1.50 2.17 12.74
C ILE A 84 -2.72 1.78 13.58
N ILE A 85 -2.60 0.76 14.40
CA ILE A 85 -3.72 0.24 15.20
C ILE A 85 -4.22 1.27 16.22
N PRO A 86 -3.37 1.90 17.05
CA PRO A 86 -3.80 2.98 17.93
C PRO A 86 -4.47 4.15 17.22
N LEU A 87 -3.94 4.54 16.04
CA LEU A 87 -4.51 5.62 15.22
C LEU A 87 -5.91 5.26 14.71
N ILE A 88 -6.09 4.05 14.17
CA ILE A 88 -7.39 3.56 13.68
C ILE A 88 -8.43 3.59 14.79
N ILE A 89 -8.11 3.03 15.96
CA ILE A 89 -9.02 2.98 17.10
C ILE A 89 -9.46 4.38 17.49
N THR A 90 -8.50 5.24 17.79
CA THR A 90 -8.80 6.58 18.31
C THR A 90 -9.53 7.44 17.28
N SER A 91 -9.12 7.38 16.01
CA SER A 91 -9.71 8.18 14.95
C SER A 91 -11.12 7.71 14.57
N ILE A 92 -11.36 6.40 14.45
CA ILE A 92 -12.68 5.87 14.12
C ILE A 92 -13.67 6.13 15.24
N ILE A 93 -13.30 5.82 16.48
CA ILE A 93 -14.17 6.07 17.64
C ILE A 93 -14.48 7.57 17.75
N SER A 94 -13.46 8.43 17.64
CA SER A 94 -13.62 9.89 17.67
C SER A 94 -14.56 10.39 16.56
N ALA A 95 -14.36 9.91 15.33
CA ALA A 95 -15.18 10.29 14.19
C ALA A 95 -16.66 9.92 14.41
N ILE A 96 -16.93 8.72 14.93
CA ILE A 96 -18.29 8.23 15.17
C ILE A 96 -18.96 8.98 16.32
N ILE A 97 -18.26 9.25 17.40
CA ILE A 97 -18.82 9.98 18.57
C ILE A 97 -19.19 11.44 18.18
N LYS A 98 -18.54 11.99 17.17
CA LYS A 98 -18.88 13.31 16.60
C LYS A 98 -20.13 13.28 15.70
N LEU A 99 -20.59 12.08 15.27
CA LEU A 99 -21.78 11.96 14.42
C LEU A 99 -23.07 12.05 15.24
N THR A 100 -24.08 12.64 14.64
CA THR A 100 -25.41 12.76 15.27
C THR A 100 -26.29 11.53 15.03
N ASN A 101 -25.90 10.61 14.12
CA ASN A 101 -26.70 9.45 13.75
C ASN A 101 -25.84 8.20 13.47
N SER A 102 -26.13 7.08 14.17
CA SER A 102 -25.42 5.81 14.01
C SER A 102 -25.59 5.13 12.63
N LYS A 103 -26.61 5.50 11.85
CA LYS A 103 -26.84 4.98 10.49
C LYS A 103 -25.80 5.48 9.49
N ASP A 104 -25.14 6.58 9.77
CA ASP A 104 -24.19 7.20 8.83
C ASP A 104 -22.90 6.41 8.66
N VAL A 105 -22.44 5.72 9.71
CA VAL A 105 -21.22 4.90 9.65
C VAL A 105 -21.37 3.71 8.69
N GLY A 106 -22.53 3.05 8.72
CA GLY A 106 -22.82 1.95 7.80
C GLY A 106 -22.83 2.42 6.35
N LYS A 107 -23.42 3.59 6.09
CA LYS A 107 -23.41 4.20 4.75
C LYS A 107 -22.01 4.61 4.30
N MET A 108 -21.21 5.20 5.20
CA MET A 108 -19.81 5.57 4.91
C MET A 108 -19.01 4.34 4.52
N SER A 109 -19.04 3.29 5.34
CA SER A 109 -18.30 2.04 5.09
C SER A 109 -18.74 1.37 3.78
N LEU A 110 -20.04 1.25 3.55
CA LEU A 110 -20.57 0.65 2.33
C LEU A 110 -20.15 1.42 1.09
N LEU A 111 -20.23 2.76 1.13
CA LEU A 111 -19.88 3.60 -0.01
C LEU A 111 -18.38 3.54 -0.32
N VAL A 112 -17.54 3.54 0.71
CA VAL A 112 -16.07 3.38 0.56
C VAL A 112 -15.75 2.02 -0.06
N ILE A 113 -16.31 0.93 0.46
CA ILE A 113 -16.07 -0.42 -0.05
C ILE A 113 -16.55 -0.56 -1.50
N LEU A 114 -17.78 -0.09 -1.79
CA LEU A 114 -18.31 -0.15 -3.16
C LEU A 114 -17.43 0.66 -4.13
N THR A 115 -16.91 1.80 -3.72
CA THR A 115 -16.02 2.61 -4.55
C THR A 115 -14.69 1.88 -4.80
N LEU A 116 -14.06 1.32 -3.76
CA LEU A 116 -12.80 0.56 -3.88
C LEU A 116 -12.97 -0.68 -4.78
N VAL A 117 -14.06 -1.42 -4.62
CA VAL A 117 -14.33 -2.62 -5.44
C VAL A 117 -14.62 -2.24 -6.90
N PHE A 118 -15.36 -1.16 -7.12
CA PHE A 118 -15.66 -0.66 -8.47
C PHE A 118 -14.38 -0.21 -9.19
N THR A 119 -13.53 0.57 -8.53
CA THR A 119 -12.24 1.01 -9.10
C THR A 119 -11.30 -0.16 -9.34
N ALA A 120 -11.28 -1.17 -8.46
CA ALA A 120 -10.52 -2.40 -8.67
C ALA A 120 -10.98 -3.17 -9.92
N GLY A 121 -12.30 -3.26 -10.16
CA GLY A 121 -12.84 -3.85 -11.38
C GLY A 121 -12.34 -3.12 -12.64
N ILE A 122 -12.34 -1.79 -12.65
CA ILE A 122 -11.81 -1.01 -13.77
C ILE A 122 -10.28 -1.20 -13.91
N ALA A 123 -9.54 -1.22 -12.81
CA ALA A 123 -8.11 -1.44 -12.83
C ALA A 123 -7.75 -2.85 -13.38
N ALA A 124 -8.55 -3.87 -13.07
CA ALA A 124 -8.39 -5.19 -13.66
C ALA A 124 -8.60 -5.17 -15.18
N VAL A 125 -9.64 -4.47 -15.68
CA VAL A 125 -9.87 -4.28 -17.12
C VAL A 125 -8.68 -3.56 -17.76
N ILE A 126 -8.13 -2.51 -17.15
CA ILE A 126 -6.93 -1.82 -17.62
C ILE A 126 -5.74 -2.78 -17.69
N GLY A 127 -5.55 -3.64 -16.67
CA GLY A 127 -4.49 -4.65 -16.66
C GLY A 127 -4.62 -5.66 -17.80
N ILE A 128 -5.83 -6.21 -17.99
CA ILE A 128 -6.14 -7.11 -19.12
C ILE A 128 -5.84 -6.43 -20.44
N PHE A 129 -6.39 -5.23 -20.66
CA PHE A 129 -6.23 -4.48 -21.90
C PHE A 129 -4.76 -4.19 -22.20
N THR A 130 -4.00 -3.74 -21.20
CA THR A 130 -2.57 -3.42 -21.38
C THR A 130 -1.76 -4.67 -21.71
N ALA A 131 -2.02 -5.79 -21.04
CA ALA A 131 -1.33 -7.04 -21.29
C ALA A 131 -1.63 -7.58 -22.70
N LEU A 132 -2.88 -7.51 -23.14
CA LEU A 132 -3.28 -7.90 -24.50
C LEU A 132 -2.69 -6.98 -25.56
N MET A 133 -2.78 -5.66 -25.36
CA MET A 133 -2.29 -4.67 -26.32
C MET A 133 -0.79 -4.77 -26.57
N LEU A 134 -0.02 -5.11 -25.54
CA LEU A 134 1.43 -5.28 -25.63
C LEU A 134 1.87 -6.72 -25.93
N GLY A 135 0.92 -7.63 -26.13
CA GLY A 135 1.20 -9.02 -26.49
C GLY A 135 2.01 -9.77 -25.43
N LEU A 136 1.78 -9.47 -24.15
CA LEU A 136 2.52 -10.15 -23.07
C LEU A 136 2.22 -11.63 -23.07
N THR A 137 3.29 -12.46 -23.10
CA THR A 137 3.19 -13.90 -22.99
C THR A 137 4.29 -14.46 -22.09
N ALA A 138 3.97 -15.50 -21.33
CA ALA A 138 4.94 -16.26 -20.58
C ALA A 138 5.60 -17.39 -21.39
N GLU A 139 5.26 -17.52 -22.67
CA GLU A 139 5.90 -18.50 -23.56
C GLU A 139 7.39 -18.22 -23.67
N GLY A 140 8.21 -19.28 -23.51
CA GLY A 140 9.68 -19.18 -23.56
C GLY A 140 10.34 -18.63 -22.30
N LEU A 141 9.59 -18.23 -21.26
CA LEU A 141 10.15 -17.95 -19.96
C LEU A 141 10.41 -19.28 -19.24
N GLN A 142 11.68 -19.60 -19.02
CA GLN A 142 12.08 -20.77 -18.21
C GLN A 142 12.37 -20.30 -16.78
N ALA A 143 11.63 -20.82 -15.83
CA ALA A 143 11.88 -20.56 -14.42
C ALA A 143 13.20 -21.23 -14.00
N GLU A 144 14.08 -20.50 -13.33
CA GLU A 144 15.24 -21.08 -12.66
C GLU A 144 14.80 -21.95 -11.47
N ALA A 145 15.59 -22.96 -11.12
CA ALA A 145 15.24 -23.90 -10.03
C ALA A 145 14.96 -23.19 -8.69
N SER A 146 15.63 -22.07 -8.41
CA SER A 146 15.39 -21.22 -7.23
C SER A 146 14.03 -20.53 -7.25
N GLU A 147 13.54 -20.14 -8.43
CA GLU A 147 12.24 -19.48 -8.62
C GLU A 147 11.10 -20.49 -8.55
N ILE A 148 11.32 -21.70 -9.05
CA ILE A 148 10.39 -22.84 -8.90
C ILE A 148 10.23 -23.21 -7.42
N LEU A 149 11.34 -23.29 -6.67
CA LEU A 149 11.31 -23.55 -5.23
C LEU A 149 10.60 -22.44 -4.42
N GLN A 150 10.71 -21.17 -4.84
CA GLN A 150 9.95 -20.09 -4.24
C GLN A 150 8.46 -20.21 -4.57
N GLY A 151 8.12 -20.54 -5.82
CA GLY A 151 6.75 -20.82 -6.24
C GLY A 151 6.11 -21.94 -5.43
N GLU A 152 6.82 -23.07 -5.22
CA GLU A 152 6.34 -24.19 -4.41
C GLU A 152 6.15 -23.85 -2.92
N LYS A 153 7.06 -23.05 -2.32
CA LYS A 153 6.88 -22.56 -0.94
C LYS A 153 5.66 -21.66 -0.81
N LEU A 154 5.40 -20.84 -1.81
CA LEU A 154 4.23 -19.99 -1.87
C LEU A 154 2.95 -20.82 -2.08
N GLN A 155 3.00 -21.87 -2.90
CA GLN A 155 1.89 -22.79 -3.13
C GLN A 155 1.49 -23.56 -1.85
N LYS A 156 2.45 -24.05 -1.05
CA LYS A 156 2.17 -24.65 0.27
C LYS A 156 1.51 -23.67 1.22
N GLY A 157 1.88 -22.38 1.15
CA GLY A 157 1.21 -21.31 1.89
C GLY A 157 -0.24 -21.08 1.44
N LEU A 158 -0.56 -21.38 0.17
CA LEU A 158 -1.90 -21.26 -0.40
C LEU A 158 -2.80 -22.46 -0.12
N GLU A 159 -2.26 -23.67 -0.03
CA GLU A 159 -3.06 -24.85 0.33
C GLU A 159 -3.73 -24.65 1.69
N ILE A 160 -3.05 -23.96 2.61
CA ILE A 160 -3.60 -23.51 3.89
C ILE A 160 -4.70 -22.43 3.67
N LEU A 161 -4.56 -21.58 2.64
CA LEU A 161 -5.52 -20.51 2.31
C LEU A 161 -6.72 -21.01 1.49
N ASN A 162 -6.55 -22.04 0.65
CA ASN A 162 -7.59 -22.60 -0.22
C ASN A 162 -8.62 -23.49 0.51
N GLN A 163 -8.35 -23.91 1.75
CA GLN A 163 -9.32 -24.59 2.59
C GLN A 163 -10.42 -23.65 3.12
N THR A 164 -10.30 -22.34 2.87
CA THR A 164 -11.30 -21.36 3.30
C THR A 164 -12.23 -20.93 2.15
N THR A 165 -13.49 -21.30 2.24
CA THR A 165 -14.60 -20.84 1.37
C THR A 165 -14.71 -19.32 1.41
N ILE A 166 -15.19 -18.67 0.33
CA ILE A 166 -15.44 -17.22 0.27
C ILE A 166 -16.29 -16.74 1.44
N THR A 167 -17.31 -17.54 1.82
CA THR A 167 -18.15 -17.28 2.98
C THR A 167 -17.37 -17.25 4.29
N LYS A 168 -16.39 -18.15 4.46
CA LYS A 168 -15.46 -18.11 5.60
C LYS A 168 -14.58 -16.88 5.60
N LYS A 169 -14.04 -16.48 4.44
CA LYS A 169 -13.23 -15.25 4.32
C LYS A 169 -14.01 -14.01 4.70
N ILE A 170 -15.29 -13.92 4.31
CA ILE A 170 -16.17 -12.81 4.72
C ILE A 170 -16.44 -12.88 6.23
N ALA A 171 -16.71 -14.07 6.78
CA ALA A 171 -16.90 -14.25 8.22
C ALA A 171 -15.63 -13.90 9.03
N GLU A 172 -14.45 -14.22 8.52
CA GLU A 172 -13.15 -13.90 9.13
C GLU A 172 -12.81 -12.40 9.18
N LEU A 173 -13.56 -11.55 8.45
CA LEU A 173 -13.44 -10.09 8.61
C LEU A 173 -13.98 -9.63 9.96
N ILE A 174 -14.93 -10.39 10.53
CA ILE A 174 -15.50 -10.09 11.86
C ILE A 174 -14.55 -10.63 12.93
N PRO A 175 -14.10 -9.80 13.88
CA PRO A 175 -13.19 -10.24 14.93
C PRO A 175 -13.86 -11.23 15.90
N GLN A 176 -13.27 -12.39 16.09
CA GLN A 176 -13.66 -13.32 17.15
C GLN A 176 -13.02 -12.95 18.49
N ASN A 177 -11.78 -12.46 18.42
CA ASN A 177 -11.04 -11.99 19.58
C ASN A 177 -10.33 -10.68 19.22
N ILE A 178 -10.81 -9.59 19.78
CA ILE A 178 -10.25 -8.26 19.50
C ILE A 178 -8.78 -8.14 19.91
N PHE A 179 -8.33 -8.84 20.94
CA PHE A 179 -6.95 -8.78 21.38
C PHE A 179 -5.98 -9.39 20.38
N GLU A 180 -6.37 -10.42 19.65
CA GLU A 180 -5.60 -10.96 18.53
C GLU A 180 -5.46 -9.93 17.40
N ASP A 181 -6.54 -9.19 17.10
CA ASP A 181 -6.52 -8.15 16.09
C ASP A 181 -5.71 -6.94 16.53
N LEU A 182 -5.80 -6.55 17.81
CA LEU A 182 -4.96 -5.49 18.36
C LEU A 182 -3.47 -5.86 18.33
N ALA A 183 -3.15 -7.12 18.50
CA ALA A 183 -1.78 -7.64 18.36
C ALA A 183 -1.33 -7.84 16.91
N GLY A 184 -2.23 -7.71 15.93
CA GLY A 184 -1.91 -7.88 14.51
C GLY A 184 -1.63 -9.33 14.11
N LEU A 185 -2.18 -10.30 14.84
CA LEU A 185 -1.89 -11.73 14.66
C LEU A 185 -2.63 -12.36 13.46
N ARG A 186 -3.74 -11.76 13.02
CA ARG A 186 -4.50 -12.22 11.87
C ARG A 186 -4.20 -11.36 10.63
N LYS A 187 -4.31 -11.92 9.44
CA LYS A 187 -4.16 -11.19 8.16
C LYS A 187 -5.19 -10.06 8.02
N SER A 188 -6.39 -10.25 8.55
CA SER A 188 -7.51 -9.29 8.56
C SER A 188 -7.55 -8.39 9.80
N SER A 189 -6.52 -8.41 10.66
CA SER A 189 -6.50 -7.68 11.93
C SER A 189 -6.88 -6.21 11.80
N THR A 190 -6.35 -5.50 10.79
CA THR A 190 -6.68 -4.09 10.55
C THR A 190 -8.18 -3.88 10.34
N ILE A 191 -8.85 -4.76 9.58
CA ILE A 191 -10.30 -4.70 9.35
C ILE A 191 -11.05 -5.07 10.63
N GLY A 192 -10.59 -6.09 11.36
CA GLY A 192 -11.15 -6.48 12.66
C GLY A 192 -11.16 -5.30 13.64
N VAL A 193 -10.03 -4.57 13.72
CA VAL A 193 -9.93 -3.37 14.56
C VAL A 193 -10.86 -2.26 14.07
N VAL A 194 -11.01 -2.03 12.76
CA VAL A 194 -11.95 -1.06 12.20
C VAL A 194 -13.39 -1.40 12.61
N ILE A 195 -13.81 -2.65 12.44
CA ILE A 195 -15.16 -3.12 12.80
C ILE A 195 -15.39 -2.95 14.30
N PHE A 196 -14.46 -3.39 15.13
CA PHE A 196 -14.57 -3.23 16.59
C PHE A 196 -14.65 -1.76 17.01
N SER A 197 -13.77 -0.91 16.45
CA SER A 197 -13.78 0.52 16.73
C SER A 197 -15.09 1.20 16.32
N ALA A 198 -15.66 0.76 15.19
CA ALA A 198 -16.96 1.22 14.74
C ALA A 198 -18.07 0.81 15.72
N ILE A 199 -18.06 -0.44 16.19
CA ILE A 199 -19.02 -0.95 17.19
C ILE A 199 -18.92 -0.16 18.49
N VAL A 200 -17.69 0.07 18.99
CA VAL A 200 -17.45 0.87 20.21
C VAL A 200 -17.97 2.31 20.02
N GLY A 201 -17.67 2.95 18.89
CA GLY A 201 -18.14 4.30 18.58
C GLY A 201 -19.68 4.37 18.52
N ILE A 202 -20.33 3.40 17.89
CA ILE A 202 -21.81 3.32 17.79
C ILE A 202 -22.41 3.06 19.19
N ALA A 203 -21.81 2.19 19.97
CA ALA A 203 -22.26 1.92 21.34
C ALA A 203 -22.15 3.16 22.22
N ALA A 204 -21.02 3.89 22.14
CA ALA A 204 -20.82 5.15 22.83
C ALA A 204 -21.87 6.21 22.40
N LEU A 205 -22.13 6.35 21.09
CA LEU A 205 -23.14 7.26 20.58
C LEU A 205 -24.56 6.91 21.10
N LYS A 206 -24.94 5.64 21.15
CA LYS A 206 -26.22 5.21 21.74
C LYS A 206 -26.28 5.45 23.25
N THR A 207 -25.16 5.25 23.94
CA THR A 207 -25.09 5.46 25.40
C THR A 207 -25.17 6.96 25.74
N SER A 208 -24.70 7.86 24.87
CA SER A 208 -24.78 9.31 25.09
C SER A 208 -26.21 9.82 25.27
N ILE A 209 -27.20 9.15 24.67
CA ILE A 209 -28.62 9.48 24.83
C ILE A 209 -29.12 9.17 26.26
N LYS A 210 -28.56 8.11 26.88
CA LYS A 210 -29.00 7.63 28.22
C LYS A 210 -28.16 8.20 29.35
N LYS A 211 -26.86 8.43 29.13
CA LYS A 211 -25.87 8.83 30.13
C LYS A 211 -24.89 9.86 29.55
N PRO A 212 -25.32 11.11 29.30
CA PRO A 212 -24.52 12.12 28.62
C PRO A 212 -23.21 12.45 29.33
N GLU A 213 -23.22 12.58 30.65
CA GLU A 213 -22.01 12.93 31.45
C GLU A 213 -20.90 11.89 31.32
N SER A 214 -21.25 10.58 31.39
CA SER A 214 -20.27 9.49 31.25
C SER A 214 -19.64 9.48 29.86
N ILE A 215 -20.39 9.82 28.83
CA ILE A 215 -19.90 9.85 27.46
C ILE A 215 -19.06 11.10 27.19
N GLU A 216 -19.33 12.22 27.83
CA GLU A 216 -18.50 13.41 27.70
C GLU A 216 -17.08 13.18 28.23
N PHE A 217 -16.95 12.47 29.35
CA PHE A 217 -15.66 12.04 29.86
C PHE A 217 -14.93 11.08 28.90
N PHE A 218 -15.62 10.05 28.40
CA PHE A 218 -15.08 9.12 27.42
C PHE A 218 -14.62 9.83 26.16
N LYS A 219 -15.41 10.80 25.64
CA LYS A 219 -15.06 11.60 24.48
C LYS A 219 -13.77 12.38 24.69
N LYS A 220 -13.59 13.01 25.86
CA LYS A 220 -12.34 13.72 26.21
C LYS A 220 -11.13 12.79 26.18
N ILE A 221 -11.25 11.59 26.77
CA ILE A 221 -10.17 10.59 26.74
C ILE A 221 -9.79 10.22 25.31
N ILE A 222 -10.78 9.88 24.47
CA ILE A 222 -10.52 9.46 23.07
C ILE A 222 -9.86 10.59 22.28
N LEU A 223 -10.31 11.84 22.42
CA LEU A 223 -9.72 12.99 21.74
C LEU A 223 -8.28 13.24 22.19
N THR A 224 -8.00 13.17 23.48
CA THR A 224 -6.64 13.34 24.03
C THR A 224 -5.71 12.24 23.52
N LEU A 225 -6.18 10.98 23.50
CA LEU A 225 -5.41 9.87 22.93
C LEU A 225 -5.15 10.07 21.44
N GLN A 226 -6.15 10.51 20.67
CA GLN A 226 -6.00 10.81 19.25
C GLN A 226 -4.91 11.87 19.01
N ASP A 227 -4.96 13.00 19.72
CA ASP A 227 -3.97 14.08 19.62
C ASP A 227 -2.56 13.59 19.96
N THR A 228 -2.45 12.75 21.00
CA THR A 228 -1.18 12.14 21.43
C THR A 228 -0.62 11.22 20.34
N ILE A 229 -1.45 10.37 19.75
CA ILE A 229 -1.04 9.46 18.65
C ILE A 229 -0.63 10.26 17.42
N LEU A 230 -1.37 11.30 17.04
CA LEU A 230 -1.00 12.20 15.95
C LEU A 230 0.33 12.93 16.22
N GLY A 231 0.61 13.28 17.47
CA GLY A 231 1.91 13.80 17.90
C GLY A 231 3.04 12.79 17.65
N ILE A 232 2.85 11.51 17.99
CA ILE A 232 3.80 10.42 17.71
C ILE A 232 4.03 10.28 16.21
N VAL A 233 2.95 10.26 15.41
CA VAL A 233 3.05 10.21 13.94
C VAL A 233 3.91 11.35 13.41
N THR A 234 3.69 12.58 13.89
CA THR A 234 4.46 13.76 13.47
C THR A 234 5.95 13.61 13.80
N LEU A 235 6.29 13.06 14.97
CA LEU A 235 7.69 12.79 15.33
C LEU A 235 8.33 11.76 14.39
N ILE A 236 7.62 10.67 14.07
CA ILE A 236 8.10 9.63 13.17
C ILE A 236 8.29 10.19 11.75
N LEU A 237 7.34 10.98 11.25
CA LEU A 237 7.42 11.57 9.91
C LEU A 237 8.64 12.49 9.73
N LYS A 238 9.18 13.09 10.78
CA LYS A 238 10.42 13.88 10.69
C LYS A 238 11.65 13.05 10.31
N LEU A 239 11.60 11.73 10.47
CA LEU A 239 12.68 10.80 10.12
C LEU A 239 12.62 10.36 8.64
N THR A 240 11.54 10.66 7.91
CA THR A 240 11.29 10.21 6.52
C THR A 240 12.48 10.38 5.57
N PRO A 241 13.17 11.52 5.47
CA PRO A 241 14.29 11.65 4.52
C PRO A 241 15.42 10.65 4.77
N PHE A 242 15.72 10.36 6.03
CA PHE A 242 16.78 9.39 6.41
C PHE A 242 16.36 7.95 6.10
N ALA A 243 15.10 7.65 6.38
CA ALA A 243 14.52 6.33 6.08
C ALA A 243 14.49 6.07 4.56
N ILE A 244 14.13 7.09 3.76
CA ILE A 244 14.11 6.99 2.30
C ILE A 244 15.50 6.71 1.74
N LEU A 245 16.53 7.40 2.24
CA LEU A 245 17.93 7.13 1.87
C LEU A 245 18.24 5.64 2.07
N ALA A 246 17.97 5.09 3.25
CA ALA A 246 18.26 3.70 3.59
C ALA A 246 17.44 2.69 2.75
N LEU A 247 16.13 2.93 2.62
CA LEU A 247 15.23 2.05 1.87
C LEU A 247 15.59 1.99 0.38
N MET A 248 15.92 3.13 -0.23
CA MET A 248 16.32 3.16 -1.64
C MET A 248 17.67 2.51 -1.87
N THR A 249 18.65 2.73 -0.97
CA THR A 249 19.92 2.03 -1.03
C THR A 249 19.71 0.51 -0.96
N LYS A 250 18.87 0.03 -0.03
CA LYS A 250 18.55 -1.40 0.09
C LYS A 250 17.97 -1.96 -1.21
N ILE A 251 16.90 -1.32 -1.71
CA ILE A 251 16.18 -1.81 -2.90
C ILE A 251 17.12 -1.87 -4.10
N THR A 252 17.88 -0.82 -4.37
CA THR A 252 18.76 -0.77 -5.55
C THR A 252 19.99 -1.67 -5.41
N ALA A 253 20.50 -1.90 -4.23
CA ALA A 253 21.64 -2.78 -4.01
C ALA A 253 21.28 -4.29 -4.13
N THR A 254 20.02 -4.67 -3.83
CA THR A 254 19.60 -6.08 -3.78
C THR A 254 18.76 -6.56 -4.97
N SER A 255 18.40 -5.68 -5.93
CA SER A 255 17.63 -6.07 -7.11
C SER A 255 18.54 -6.72 -8.15
N GLU A 256 18.13 -7.87 -8.70
CA GLU A 256 18.87 -8.59 -9.74
C GLU A 256 18.70 -7.95 -11.11
N ILE A 257 19.74 -7.34 -11.66
CA ILE A 257 19.72 -6.65 -12.96
C ILE A 257 19.40 -7.62 -14.11
N LYS A 258 19.92 -8.86 -14.06
CA LYS A 258 19.65 -9.88 -15.10
C LYS A 258 18.17 -10.21 -15.21
N SER A 259 17.49 -10.36 -14.09
CA SER A 259 16.05 -10.63 -14.04
C SER A 259 15.23 -9.44 -14.53
N ILE A 260 15.67 -8.20 -14.21
CA ILE A 260 15.04 -6.97 -14.70
C ILE A 260 15.10 -6.91 -16.23
N ILE A 261 16.24 -7.24 -16.85
CA ILE A 261 16.41 -7.23 -18.30
C ILE A 261 15.47 -8.27 -18.94
N LYS A 262 15.42 -9.49 -18.41
CA LYS A 262 14.55 -10.57 -18.93
C LYS A 262 13.06 -10.24 -18.84
N LEU A 263 12.66 -9.53 -17.79
CA LEU A 263 11.27 -9.15 -17.54
C LEU A 263 10.99 -7.68 -17.87
N GLY A 264 11.88 -7.03 -18.62
CA GLY A 264 11.77 -5.60 -18.93
C GLY A 264 10.45 -5.22 -19.61
N GLU A 265 9.95 -6.05 -20.50
CA GLU A 265 8.66 -5.82 -21.16
C GLU A 265 7.51 -5.84 -20.15
N PHE A 266 7.51 -6.79 -19.21
CA PHE A 266 6.50 -6.85 -18.17
C PHE A 266 6.57 -5.65 -17.23
N VAL A 267 7.78 -5.16 -16.91
CA VAL A 267 7.97 -3.95 -16.09
C VAL A 267 7.42 -2.73 -16.83
N ILE A 268 7.76 -2.55 -18.10
CA ILE A 268 7.27 -1.42 -18.92
C ILE A 268 5.75 -1.48 -19.02
N ALA A 269 5.19 -2.63 -19.37
CA ALA A 269 3.75 -2.84 -19.44
C ALA A 269 3.05 -2.53 -18.11
N SER A 270 3.63 -2.95 -17.00
CA SER A 270 3.11 -2.67 -15.66
C SER A 270 3.07 -1.16 -15.38
N TYR A 271 4.10 -0.41 -15.74
CA TYR A 271 4.10 1.05 -15.58
C TYR A 271 3.14 1.77 -16.51
N ILE A 272 2.93 1.27 -17.73
CA ILE A 272 1.87 1.78 -18.62
C ILE A 272 0.50 1.57 -17.97
N ALA A 273 0.22 0.37 -17.49
CA ALA A 273 -1.04 0.05 -16.82
C ALA A 273 -1.25 0.88 -15.53
N ILE A 274 -0.19 1.11 -14.75
CA ILE A 274 -0.17 1.99 -13.58
C ILE A 274 -0.53 3.42 -14.00
N GLY A 275 0.08 3.94 -15.07
CA GLY A 275 -0.21 5.26 -15.62
C GLY A 275 -1.66 5.40 -16.08
N LEU A 276 -2.20 4.41 -16.79
CA LEU A 276 -3.60 4.37 -17.21
C LEU A 276 -4.55 4.33 -15.99
N THR A 277 -4.18 3.62 -14.94
CA THR A 277 -4.96 3.59 -13.70
C THR A 277 -4.94 4.95 -12.98
N PHE A 278 -3.82 5.66 -12.96
CA PHE A 278 -3.79 7.05 -12.48
C PHE A 278 -4.65 7.98 -13.34
N LEU A 279 -4.64 7.82 -14.66
CA LEU A 279 -5.53 8.59 -15.54
C LEU A 279 -7.00 8.28 -15.26
N MET A 280 -7.36 7.04 -14.98
CA MET A 280 -8.70 6.66 -14.52
C MET A 280 -9.07 7.35 -13.21
N HIS A 281 -8.16 7.41 -12.21
CA HIS A 281 -8.40 8.15 -10.97
C HIS A 281 -8.64 9.63 -11.25
N MET A 282 -7.83 10.25 -12.12
CA MET A 282 -8.00 11.64 -12.52
C MET A 282 -9.34 11.87 -13.22
N ALA A 283 -9.74 10.96 -14.12
CA ALA A 283 -11.04 11.01 -14.79
C ALA A 283 -12.20 10.92 -13.80
N LEU A 284 -12.13 10.03 -12.82
CA LEU A 284 -13.14 9.91 -11.77
C LEU A 284 -13.21 11.17 -10.88
N ILE A 285 -12.09 11.82 -10.60
CA ILE A 285 -12.05 13.13 -9.91
C ILE A 285 -12.74 14.19 -10.77
N ALA A 286 -12.45 14.24 -12.08
CA ALA A 286 -13.09 15.18 -13.02
C ALA A 286 -14.60 14.94 -13.13
N ILE A 287 -15.05 13.71 -13.25
CA ILE A 287 -16.47 13.32 -13.27
C ILE A 287 -17.18 13.82 -11.98
N ASN A 288 -16.47 13.79 -10.85
CA ASN A 288 -16.95 14.36 -9.59
C ASN A 288 -16.85 15.89 -9.52
N ARG A 289 -16.60 16.58 -10.66
CA ARG A 289 -16.50 18.06 -10.75
C ARG A 289 -15.42 18.65 -9.83
N LEU A 290 -14.29 17.97 -9.71
CA LEU A 290 -13.11 18.41 -8.97
C LEU A 290 -11.92 18.53 -9.94
N ASN A 291 -10.96 19.41 -9.63
CA ASN A 291 -9.78 19.58 -10.48
C ASN A 291 -8.77 18.43 -10.27
N PRO A 292 -8.50 17.59 -11.30
CA PRO A 292 -7.58 16.46 -11.17
C PRO A 292 -6.13 16.87 -10.88
N ILE A 293 -5.69 18.02 -11.41
CA ILE A 293 -4.33 18.53 -11.20
C ILE A 293 -4.13 18.90 -9.72
N THR A 294 -5.15 19.53 -9.11
CA THR A 294 -5.15 19.83 -7.67
C THR A 294 -5.07 18.54 -6.85
N PHE A 295 -5.82 17.51 -7.24
CA PHE A 295 -5.78 16.20 -6.59
C PHE A 295 -4.35 15.63 -6.58
N ILE A 296 -3.74 15.46 -7.76
CA ILE A 296 -2.39 14.87 -7.88
C ILE A 296 -1.35 15.68 -7.09
N LYS A 297 -1.39 17.02 -7.20
CA LYS A 297 -0.46 17.87 -6.44
C LYS A 297 -0.59 17.66 -4.93
N LYS A 298 -1.80 17.53 -4.41
CA LYS A 298 -2.04 17.40 -2.97
C LYS A 298 -1.70 16.02 -2.42
N ILE A 299 -1.92 14.98 -3.20
CA ILE A 299 -1.61 13.61 -2.77
C ILE A 299 -0.15 13.21 -3.00
N SER A 300 0.63 13.99 -3.77
CA SER A 300 2.00 13.65 -4.15
C SER A 300 2.93 13.28 -2.98
N PRO A 301 2.85 13.89 -1.77
CA PRO A 301 3.70 13.46 -0.65
C PRO A 301 3.39 12.03 -0.18
N ALA A 302 2.09 11.66 -0.13
CA ALA A 302 1.70 10.30 0.22
C ALA A 302 2.08 9.31 -0.89
N LEU A 303 1.92 9.69 -2.17
CA LEU A 303 2.33 8.84 -3.29
C LEU A 303 3.84 8.59 -3.29
N THR A 304 4.65 9.62 -3.03
CA THR A 304 6.11 9.47 -2.93
C THR A 304 6.48 8.53 -1.80
N PHE A 305 5.86 8.69 -0.63
CA PHE A 305 6.10 7.79 0.49
C PHE A 305 5.64 6.35 0.20
N ALA A 306 4.45 6.18 -0.38
CA ALA A 306 3.92 4.87 -0.77
C ALA A 306 4.83 4.17 -1.79
N PHE A 307 5.29 4.90 -2.79
CA PHE A 307 6.22 4.42 -3.82
C PHE A 307 7.52 3.87 -3.21
N ILE A 308 8.08 4.56 -2.22
CA ILE A 308 9.35 4.19 -1.61
C ILE A 308 9.18 3.08 -0.57
N SER A 309 8.17 3.21 0.30
CA SER A 309 7.94 2.26 1.39
C SER A 309 7.38 0.92 0.91
N ARG A 310 6.76 0.89 -0.28
CA ARG A 310 6.06 -0.29 -0.82
C ARG A 310 5.04 -0.87 0.16
N SER A 311 4.41 -0.01 0.93
CA SER A 311 3.47 -0.42 1.97
C SER A 311 2.31 0.56 2.08
N SER A 312 1.15 0.18 1.58
CA SER A 312 -0.10 0.96 1.76
C SER A 312 -0.43 1.10 3.24
N ALA A 313 -0.19 0.05 4.04
CA ALA A 313 -0.43 0.08 5.48
C ALA A 313 0.49 1.08 6.21
N ALA A 314 1.78 1.16 5.84
CA ALA A 314 2.69 2.15 6.41
C ALA A 314 2.32 3.60 6.01
N THR A 315 1.56 3.76 4.92
CA THR A 315 1.12 5.08 4.42
C THR A 315 -0.16 5.58 5.10
N ILE A 316 -0.88 4.74 5.86
CA ILE A 316 -2.16 5.12 6.49
C ILE A 316 -2.10 6.47 7.21
N PRO A 317 -1.12 6.76 8.08
CA PRO A 317 -1.11 8.03 8.82
C PRO A 317 -1.02 9.25 7.89
N ILE A 318 -0.14 9.19 6.89
CA ILE A 318 0.04 10.26 5.89
C ILE A 318 -1.21 10.40 5.03
N ASN A 319 -1.82 9.27 4.66
CA ASN A 319 -3.04 9.23 3.86
C ASN A 319 -4.20 9.93 4.58
N ILE A 320 -4.44 9.60 5.85
CA ILE A 320 -5.49 10.22 6.66
C ILE A 320 -5.22 11.72 6.81
N GLU A 321 -3.99 12.11 7.11
CA GLU A 321 -3.61 13.52 7.27
C GLU A 321 -3.88 14.32 5.99
N ILE A 322 -3.47 13.81 4.82
CA ILE A 322 -3.71 14.50 3.54
C ILE A 322 -5.20 14.54 3.22
N GLN A 323 -5.94 13.46 3.41
CA GLN A 323 -7.38 13.46 3.16
C GLN A 323 -8.11 14.52 4.00
N THR A 324 -7.76 14.62 5.27
CA THR A 324 -8.45 15.55 6.19
C THR A 324 -7.99 16.99 6.00
N LYS A 325 -6.69 17.25 5.98
CA LYS A 325 -6.14 18.61 5.99
C LYS A 325 -6.03 19.24 4.60
N ASN A 326 -5.76 18.42 3.56
CA ASN A 326 -5.49 18.93 2.22
C ASN A 326 -6.64 18.69 1.24
N LEU A 327 -7.34 17.55 1.36
CA LEU A 327 -8.41 17.18 0.43
C LEU A 327 -9.81 17.55 0.94
N GLY A 328 -9.98 17.89 2.21
CA GLY A 328 -11.27 18.29 2.77
C GLY A 328 -12.25 17.14 3.02
N VAL A 329 -11.75 15.90 3.13
CA VAL A 329 -12.52 14.71 3.50
C VAL A 329 -12.73 14.70 5.02
N SER A 330 -13.94 14.34 5.48
CA SER A 330 -14.18 14.19 6.92
C SER A 330 -13.31 13.08 7.52
N GLU A 331 -12.91 13.25 8.77
CA GLU A 331 -12.00 12.34 9.47
C GLU A 331 -12.49 10.89 9.49
N GLY A 332 -13.79 10.68 9.72
CA GLY A 332 -14.39 9.33 9.72
C GLY A 332 -14.23 8.63 8.38
N ILE A 333 -14.52 9.32 7.27
CA ILE A 333 -14.39 8.75 5.92
C ILE A 333 -12.92 8.55 5.55
N ALA A 334 -12.03 9.50 5.91
CA ALA A 334 -10.60 9.39 5.66
C ALA A 334 -9.99 8.15 6.37
N ASN A 335 -10.39 7.89 7.61
CA ASN A 335 -9.97 6.70 8.36
C ASN A 335 -10.48 5.40 7.73
N LEU A 336 -11.76 5.36 7.34
CA LEU A 336 -12.36 4.19 6.70
C LEU A 336 -11.73 3.91 5.34
N SER A 337 -11.60 4.93 4.49
CA SER A 337 -11.04 4.76 3.15
C SER A 337 -9.56 4.38 3.18
N SER A 338 -8.77 4.97 4.08
CA SER A 338 -7.37 4.62 4.25
C SER A 338 -7.20 3.20 4.78
N SER A 339 -8.02 2.79 5.77
CA SER A 339 -7.91 1.46 6.38
C SER A 339 -8.42 0.36 5.45
N PHE A 340 -9.59 0.52 4.85
CA PHE A 340 -10.14 -0.47 3.90
C PHE A 340 -9.28 -0.56 2.65
N GLY A 341 -8.79 0.56 2.10
CA GLY A 341 -7.93 0.58 0.92
C GLY A 341 -6.59 -0.13 1.09
N THR A 342 -6.18 -0.48 2.30
CA THR A 342 -5.01 -1.34 2.52
C THR A 342 -5.28 -2.84 2.41
N SER A 343 -6.55 -3.24 2.37
CA SER A 343 -6.94 -4.66 2.44
C SER A 343 -8.05 -5.04 1.47
N ILE A 344 -8.75 -4.06 0.91
CA ILE A 344 -9.89 -4.26 0.00
C ILE A 344 -9.65 -3.42 -1.26
N GLY A 345 -9.86 -4.02 -2.42
CA GLY A 345 -9.92 -3.33 -3.70
C GLY A 345 -8.63 -2.63 -4.11
N GLN A 346 -7.47 -3.13 -3.71
CA GLN A 346 -6.17 -2.54 -4.08
C GLN A 346 -5.97 -2.58 -5.60
N ASN A 347 -6.15 -1.45 -6.27
CA ASN A 347 -6.13 -1.35 -7.73
C ASN A 347 -4.82 -1.85 -8.35
N GLY A 348 -3.67 -1.52 -7.77
CA GLY A 348 -2.37 -1.96 -8.26
C GLY A 348 -2.03 -3.40 -7.91
N CYS A 349 -2.23 -3.79 -6.64
CA CYS A 349 -1.76 -5.08 -6.13
C CYS A 349 -2.79 -6.20 -6.28
N ALA A 350 -4.08 -5.94 -6.03
CA ALA A 350 -5.10 -6.97 -6.02
C ALA A 350 -5.92 -7.05 -7.33
N ALA A 351 -5.81 -6.05 -8.20
CA ALA A 351 -6.56 -6.01 -9.44
C ALA A 351 -5.66 -6.03 -10.69
N LEU A 352 -4.91 -4.97 -10.93
CA LEU A 352 -4.09 -4.80 -12.12
C LEU A 352 -3.06 -5.91 -12.29
N HIS A 353 -2.27 -6.18 -11.27
CA HIS A 353 -1.15 -7.13 -11.36
C HIS A 353 -1.60 -8.58 -11.60
N PRO A 354 -2.54 -9.17 -10.82
CA PRO A 354 -3.04 -10.51 -11.12
C PRO A 354 -3.75 -10.60 -12.48
N ALA A 355 -4.40 -9.53 -12.94
CA ALA A 355 -5.01 -9.47 -14.26
C ALA A 355 -3.97 -9.61 -15.37
N MET A 356 -2.89 -8.83 -15.29
CA MET A 356 -1.79 -8.89 -16.28
C MET A 356 -1.10 -10.25 -16.28
N LEU A 357 -0.84 -10.84 -15.10
CA LEU A 357 -0.23 -12.16 -14.98
C LEU A 357 -1.12 -13.25 -15.56
N ALA A 358 -2.41 -13.24 -15.27
CA ALA A 358 -3.33 -14.24 -15.81
C ALA A 358 -3.40 -14.19 -17.34
N VAL A 359 -3.45 -13.00 -17.94
CA VAL A 359 -3.40 -12.81 -19.41
C VAL A 359 -2.09 -13.32 -19.97
N MET A 360 -0.97 -13.01 -19.34
CA MET A 360 0.37 -13.43 -19.78
C MET A 360 0.54 -14.96 -19.73
N ILE A 361 -0.08 -15.63 -18.78
CA ILE A 361 0.01 -17.09 -18.56
C ILE A 361 -0.98 -17.87 -19.42
N ALA A 362 -2.17 -17.32 -19.70
CA ALA A 362 -3.26 -18.01 -20.41
C ALA A 362 -2.81 -18.74 -21.70
N PRO A 363 -1.98 -18.15 -22.59
CA PRO A 363 -1.51 -18.84 -23.80
C PRO A 363 -0.72 -20.12 -23.48
N THR A 364 0.08 -20.15 -22.40
CA THR A 364 0.85 -21.35 -22.01
C THR A 364 -0.04 -22.50 -21.56
N GLN A 365 -1.31 -22.23 -21.27
CA GLN A 365 -2.34 -23.22 -20.88
C GLN A 365 -3.29 -23.53 -22.05
N GLY A 366 -2.97 -23.07 -23.27
CA GLY A 366 -3.84 -23.23 -24.46
C GLY A 366 -5.14 -22.43 -24.39
N ILE A 367 -5.21 -21.41 -23.51
CA ILE A 367 -6.37 -20.55 -23.34
C ILE A 367 -6.16 -19.26 -24.11
N ASN A 368 -7.14 -18.89 -24.93
CA ASN A 368 -7.13 -17.60 -25.62
C ASN A 368 -7.49 -16.49 -24.61
N PRO A 369 -6.57 -15.56 -24.29
CA PRO A 369 -6.82 -14.51 -23.31
C PRO A 369 -7.84 -13.45 -23.76
N THR A 370 -8.29 -13.49 -25.04
CA THR A 370 -9.34 -12.58 -25.54
C THR A 370 -10.76 -13.15 -25.39
N ASP A 371 -10.90 -14.40 -24.97
CA ASP A 371 -12.20 -15.02 -24.80
C ASP A 371 -13.02 -14.33 -23.71
N ALA A 372 -14.26 -13.99 -24.02
CA ALA A 372 -15.15 -13.32 -23.08
C ALA A 372 -15.37 -14.13 -21.78
N SER A 373 -15.45 -15.47 -21.87
CA SER A 373 -15.59 -16.36 -20.72
C SER A 373 -14.36 -16.26 -19.79
N PHE A 374 -13.16 -16.24 -20.37
CA PHE A 374 -11.92 -16.06 -19.62
C PHE A 374 -11.89 -14.71 -18.91
N ILE A 375 -12.17 -13.62 -19.65
CA ILE A 375 -12.15 -12.24 -19.12
C ILE A 375 -13.18 -12.08 -17.98
N LEU A 376 -14.41 -12.54 -18.16
CA LEU A 376 -15.45 -12.44 -17.12
C LEU A 376 -15.12 -13.25 -15.87
N THR A 377 -14.59 -14.47 -16.05
CA THR A 377 -14.15 -15.31 -14.93
C THR A 377 -12.99 -14.63 -14.17
N LEU A 378 -12.00 -14.12 -14.89
CA LEU A 378 -10.87 -13.42 -14.31
C LEU A 378 -11.31 -12.19 -13.52
N LEU A 379 -12.19 -11.36 -14.08
CA LEU A 379 -12.73 -10.17 -13.40
C LEU A 379 -13.52 -10.55 -12.13
N GLY A 380 -14.38 -11.57 -12.21
CA GLY A 380 -15.14 -12.05 -11.04
C GLY A 380 -14.22 -12.54 -9.93
N LEU A 381 -13.18 -13.32 -10.26
CA LEU A 381 -12.21 -13.81 -9.29
C LEU A 381 -11.39 -12.68 -8.68
N ILE A 382 -10.95 -11.71 -9.48
CA ILE A 382 -10.20 -10.54 -8.98
C ILE A 382 -11.05 -9.74 -7.99
N ILE A 383 -12.30 -9.45 -8.31
CA ILE A 383 -13.21 -8.73 -7.40
C ILE A 383 -13.32 -9.45 -6.06
N ILE A 384 -13.55 -10.78 -6.08
CA ILE A 384 -13.70 -11.58 -4.87
C ILE A 384 -12.39 -11.66 -4.08
N THR A 385 -11.27 -11.94 -4.74
CA THR A 385 -9.96 -12.09 -4.07
C THR A 385 -9.40 -10.76 -3.59
N SER A 386 -9.84 -9.62 -4.15
CA SER A 386 -9.42 -8.28 -3.73
C SER A 386 -9.77 -7.94 -2.28
N PHE A 387 -10.71 -8.67 -1.65
CA PHE A 387 -11.03 -8.54 -0.21
C PHE A 387 -9.94 -9.14 0.72
N GLY A 388 -8.95 -9.84 0.18
CA GLY A 388 -7.92 -10.52 0.97
C GLY A 388 -6.50 -10.05 0.71
N ALA A 389 -6.32 -8.92 0.00
CA ALA A 389 -5.00 -8.40 -0.30
C ALA A 389 -4.32 -7.84 0.95
N ALA A 390 -3.06 -8.22 1.19
CA ALA A 390 -2.31 -7.67 2.31
C ALA A 390 -1.77 -6.27 1.95
N GLY A 391 -1.99 -5.29 2.81
CA GLY A 391 -1.49 -3.91 2.65
C GLY A 391 0.01 -3.73 2.95
N ALA A 392 0.75 -4.81 3.06
CA ALA A 392 2.19 -4.83 3.30
C ALA A 392 2.89 -5.54 2.13
N GLY A 393 4.21 -5.40 2.01
CA GLY A 393 5.00 -5.98 0.93
C GLY A 393 4.65 -7.45 0.63
N GLY A 394 4.51 -7.81 -0.65
CA GLY A 394 4.04 -9.12 -1.10
C GLY A 394 2.52 -9.25 -1.30
N GLY A 395 1.75 -8.18 -1.09
CA GLY A 395 0.30 -8.18 -1.28
C GLY A 395 -0.12 -8.57 -2.71
N ALA A 396 0.59 -8.11 -3.72
CA ALA A 396 0.33 -8.46 -5.10
C ALA A 396 0.67 -9.92 -5.42
N THR A 397 1.78 -10.41 -4.88
CA THR A 397 2.16 -11.82 -5.00
C THR A 397 1.06 -12.70 -4.41
N THR A 398 0.58 -12.41 -3.19
CA THR A 398 -0.50 -13.17 -2.56
C THR A 398 -1.80 -13.10 -3.37
N ALA A 399 -2.19 -11.92 -3.85
CA ALA A 399 -3.38 -11.74 -4.68
C ALA A 399 -3.28 -12.53 -6.00
N SER A 400 -2.12 -12.46 -6.67
CA SER A 400 -1.87 -13.20 -7.91
C SER A 400 -1.96 -14.71 -7.70
N LEU A 401 -1.36 -15.21 -6.62
CA LEU A 401 -1.45 -16.63 -6.28
C LEU A 401 -2.90 -17.06 -6.07
N MET A 402 -3.71 -16.26 -5.35
CA MET A 402 -5.13 -16.56 -5.15
C MET A 402 -5.91 -16.61 -6.48
N VAL A 403 -5.71 -15.62 -7.36
CA VAL A 403 -6.37 -15.56 -8.67
C VAL A 403 -5.93 -16.72 -9.57
N LEU A 404 -4.62 -16.94 -9.72
CA LEU A 404 -4.10 -17.99 -10.59
C LEU A 404 -4.46 -19.39 -10.12
N SER A 405 -4.43 -19.64 -8.79
CA SER A 405 -4.90 -20.91 -8.23
C SER A 405 -6.39 -21.13 -8.47
N ALA A 406 -7.22 -20.09 -8.32
CA ALA A 406 -8.65 -20.18 -8.60
C ALA A 406 -8.95 -20.44 -10.08
N MET A 407 -8.03 -20.05 -10.98
CA MET A 407 -8.08 -20.33 -12.42
C MET A 407 -7.41 -21.66 -12.79
N ASN A 408 -6.88 -22.42 -11.84
CA ASN A 408 -6.05 -23.62 -12.07
C ASN A 408 -4.82 -23.35 -12.94
N PHE A 409 -4.23 -22.16 -12.86
CA PHE A 409 -3.03 -21.79 -13.58
C PHE A 409 -1.76 -22.16 -12.80
N PRO A 410 -0.64 -22.42 -13.49
CA PRO A 410 0.63 -22.77 -12.85
C PRO A 410 1.15 -21.57 -12.04
N VAL A 411 1.14 -21.71 -10.71
CA VAL A 411 1.59 -20.65 -9.79
C VAL A 411 3.12 -20.50 -9.75
N GLY A 412 3.88 -21.47 -10.27
CA GLY A 412 5.34 -21.40 -10.35
C GLY A 412 5.85 -20.20 -11.17
N LEU A 413 5.07 -19.75 -12.17
CA LEU A 413 5.40 -18.57 -12.98
C LEU A 413 5.32 -17.24 -12.19
N VAL A 414 4.63 -17.22 -11.04
CA VAL A 414 4.68 -16.07 -10.13
C VAL A 414 6.09 -15.89 -9.55
N GLY A 415 6.82 -17.02 -9.35
CA GLY A 415 8.21 -16.99 -8.90
C GLY A 415 9.13 -16.18 -9.81
N LEU A 416 8.93 -16.25 -11.13
CA LEU A 416 9.70 -15.47 -12.12
C LEU A 416 9.53 -13.96 -11.93
N VAL A 417 8.32 -13.52 -11.61
CA VAL A 417 7.99 -12.09 -11.49
C VAL A 417 8.44 -11.51 -10.14
N ILE A 418 8.70 -12.39 -9.13
CA ILE A 418 9.16 -11.95 -7.82
C ILE A 418 10.49 -11.18 -7.90
N SER A 419 11.36 -11.51 -8.83
CA SER A 419 12.66 -10.84 -8.99
C SER A 419 12.51 -9.36 -9.38
N VAL A 420 11.53 -9.02 -10.22
CA VAL A 420 11.20 -7.63 -10.61
C VAL A 420 10.09 -7.01 -9.77
N GLU A 421 9.45 -7.79 -8.90
CA GLU A 421 8.40 -7.34 -7.98
C GLU A 421 8.75 -6.04 -7.25
N PRO A 422 9.97 -5.87 -6.68
CA PRO A 422 10.33 -4.66 -5.95
C PRO A 422 10.18 -3.37 -6.76
N LEU A 423 10.46 -3.39 -8.04
CA LEU A 423 10.36 -2.23 -8.91
C LEU A 423 8.91 -1.89 -9.23
N ILE A 424 8.12 -2.89 -9.59
CA ILE A 424 6.72 -2.70 -9.99
C ILE A 424 5.85 -2.37 -8.77
N ASP A 425 6.13 -2.99 -7.63
CA ASP A 425 5.41 -2.80 -6.38
C ASP A 425 5.42 -1.34 -5.90
N MET A 426 6.50 -0.61 -6.18
CA MET A 426 6.59 0.83 -5.90
C MET A 426 5.43 1.60 -6.54
N GLY A 427 5.24 1.44 -7.84
CA GLY A 427 4.18 2.11 -8.60
C GLY A 427 2.78 1.62 -8.20
N ARG A 428 2.61 0.30 -8.01
CA ARG A 428 1.32 -0.29 -7.59
C ARG A 428 0.88 0.21 -6.22
N THR A 429 1.81 0.32 -5.28
CA THR A 429 1.51 0.84 -3.95
C THR A 429 1.07 2.30 -4.00
N ALA A 430 1.69 3.12 -4.85
CA ALA A 430 1.25 4.49 -5.08
C ALA A 430 -0.18 4.55 -5.65
N VAL A 431 -0.52 3.67 -6.60
CA VAL A 431 -1.89 3.54 -7.13
C VAL A 431 -2.88 3.14 -6.04
N ASN A 432 -2.56 2.14 -5.20
CA ASN A 432 -3.43 1.72 -4.10
C ASN A 432 -3.74 2.87 -3.13
N VAL A 433 -2.73 3.68 -2.80
CA VAL A 433 -2.89 4.84 -1.92
C VAL A 433 -3.71 5.95 -2.60
N SER A 434 -3.49 6.20 -3.89
CA SER A 434 -4.30 7.14 -4.68
C SER A 434 -5.76 6.72 -4.71
N ASP A 435 -6.04 5.42 -4.90
CA ASP A 435 -7.39 4.86 -4.92
C ASP A 435 -8.11 5.05 -3.58
N SER A 436 -7.45 4.75 -2.47
CA SER A 436 -8.03 4.96 -1.14
C SER A 436 -8.42 6.42 -0.88
N MET A 437 -7.61 7.39 -1.37
CA MET A 437 -7.93 8.81 -1.28
C MET A 437 -9.08 9.20 -2.22
N LEU A 438 -9.11 8.65 -3.43
CA LEU A 438 -10.21 8.81 -4.38
C LEU A 438 -11.52 8.29 -3.78
N ALA A 439 -11.51 7.09 -3.19
CA ALA A 439 -12.67 6.51 -2.53
C ALA A 439 -13.16 7.38 -1.35
N GLY A 440 -12.23 7.95 -0.60
CA GLY A 440 -12.56 8.91 0.45
C GLY A 440 -13.26 10.17 -0.10
N ILE A 441 -12.73 10.78 -1.15
CA ILE A 441 -13.34 11.96 -1.80
C ILE A 441 -14.74 11.65 -2.33
N ILE A 442 -14.90 10.58 -3.11
CA ILE A 442 -16.17 10.20 -3.71
C ILE A 442 -17.22 9.96 -2.63
N SER A 443 -16.83 9.21 -1.59
CA SER A 443 -17.73 8.90 -0.47
C SER A 443 -18.10 10.15 0.31
N ALA A 444 -17.14 11.03 0.62
CA ALA A 444 -17.38 12.27 1.34
C ALA A 444 -18.31 13.20 0.55
N LYS A 445 -18.14 13.33 -0.76
CA LYS A 445 -19.03 14.13 -1.61
C LYS A 445 -20.46 13.60 -1.62
N LYS A 446 -20.63 12.27 -1.82
CA LYS A 446 -21.97 11.66 -1.82
C LYS A 446 -22.68 11.82 -0.47
N LEU A 447 -21.94 11.82 0.62
CA LEU A 447 -22.45 11.94 1.98
C LEU A 447 -22.52 13.42 2.48
N LYS A 448 -22.18 14.39 1.63
CA LYS A 448 -22.13 15.82 1.98
C LYS A 448 -21.17 16.12 3.17
N GLN A 449 -20.11 15.33 3.30
CA GLN A 449 -19.04 15.45 4.30
C GLN A 449 -17.71 15.86 3.67
N PHE A 450 -17.76 16.62 2.59
CA PHE A 450 -16.62 17.10 1.82
C PHE A 450 -16.53 18.63 1.89
N ASN A 451 -15.35 19.14 2.22
CA ASN A 451 -15.09 20.57 2.26
C ASN A 451 -14.36 21.04 0.99
N LEU A 452 -15.12 21.70 0.09
CA LEU A 452 -14.61 22.17 -1.19
C LEU A 452 -13.58 23.30 -1.02
N ASP A 453 -13.72 24.14 0.01
CA ASP A 453 -12.80 25.27 0.25
C ASP A 453 -11.41 24.75 0.62
N ILE A 454 -11.32 23.70 1.44
CA ILE A 454 -10.06 23.03 1.74
C ILE A 454 -9.46 22.43 0.46
N TYR A 455 -10.28 21.78 -0.38
CA TYR A 455 -9.81 21.19 -1.63
C TYR A 455 -9.25 22.25 -2.60
N ASN A 456 -9.83 23.43 -2.67
CA ASN A 456 -9.43 24.48 -3.61
C ASN A 456 -8.30 25.39 -3.09
N LYS A 457 -7.95 25.36 -1.80
CA LYS A 457 -6.82 26.11 -1.26
C LYS A 457 -5.52 25.77 -2.01
N LYS A 458 -4.79 26.79 -2.48
CA LYS A 458 -3.51 26.62 -3.18
C LYS A 458 -2.33 26.29 -2.25
N GLU A 459 -2.43 26.68 -0.99
CA GLU A 459 -1.40 26.41 0.01
C GLU A 459 -1.52 24.98 0.54
N PHE A 460 -0.42 24.25 0.42
CA PHE A 460 -0.28 22.97 1.10
C PHE A 460 0.01 23.25 2.57
N ILE A 461 -0.70 22.62 3.49
CA ILE A 461 -0.30 22.61 4.89
C ILE A 461 0.91 21.68 4.98
N ASN A 462 2.08 22.18 4.57
CA ASN A 462 3.37 21.59 4.80
C ASN A 462 3.91 22.19 6.11
N LYS A 463 3.57 21.59 7.22
CA LYS A 463 4.28 21.84 8.48
C LYS A 463 5.03 20.59 8.92
#